data_d22f8fb2d417a4e991ddb22c91d5bf1d
#
_entry.id   d22f8fb2d417a4e991ddb22c91d5bf1d
#
_cell.length_a   1.000
_cell.length_b   1.000
_cell.length_c   1.000
_cell.angle_alpha   90.00
_cell.angle_beta   90.00
_cell.angle_gamma   90.00
#
_symmetry.space_group_name_H-M   'P 1'
#
loop_
_entity.id
_entity.type
_entity.pdbx_description
1 polymer ?
#
loop_
_entity_poly.entity_id
_entity_poly.type
_entity_poly.pdbx_seq_one_letter_code
_entity_poly.pdbx_strand_id
1 'polypeptide(L)'
;QDRILDSLINNDAHIKISARDQVIDRETFREVFFTDGGLKWAVPPSGKTDSTKLNGAQIWYQRLSQDPRVEAFEPQLSRQVIYVRGRFTVPGNLNGVVPTKHLKLTNIEKSIVNGSLMDLNRGGAMVILGQELLNRLGARVGETIHVVASDGTKHPVKIVGIVRLGSRMIEATLGFASL
;
A
#
# COMPACT_ATOMS: atom_id res chain seq x y z
N GLN A 1 19.68 -2.94 -17.70
CA GLN A 1 19.10 -3.80 -16.63
C GLN A 1 19.32 -3.21 -15.23
N ASP A 2 20.46 -2.56 -14.97
CA ASP A 2 20.83 -2.03 -13.65
C ASP A 2 19.89 -0.94 -13.13
N ARG A 3 19.38 -0.05 -14.00
CA ARG A 3 18.48 1.03 -13.59
C ARG A 3 17.12 0.57 -13.02
N ILE A 4 16.60 -0.58 -13.45
CA ILE A 4 15.33 -1.11 -12.92
C ILE A 4 15.57 -1.72 -11.54
N LEU A 5 16.68 -2.43 -11.36
CA LEU A 5 17.08 -2.99 -10.08
C LEU A 5 17.37 -1.90 -9.05
N ASP A 6 18.11 -0.86 -9.43
CA ASP A 6 18.38 0.30 -8.57
C ASP A 6 17.09 1.04 -8.17
N SER A 7 16.13 1.17 -9.09
CA SER A 7 14.83 1.78 -8.81
C SER A 7 13.97 0.95 -7.84
N LEU A 8 14.03 -0.37 -7.95
CA LEU A 8 13.29 -1.27 -7.06
C LEU A 8 13.92 -1.36 -5.68
N ILE A 9 15.25 -1.38 -5.60
CA ILE A 9 15.99 -1.50 -4.33
C ILE A 9 15.98 -0.17 -3.56
N ASN A 10 16.08 0.97 -4.24
CA ASN A 10 16.21 2.28 -3.59
C ASN A 10 14.88 2.98 -3.31
N ASN A 11 13.77 2.48 -3.86
CA ASN A 11 12.44 3.09 -3.65
C ASN A 11 11.56 2.32 -2.66
N ASP A 12 12.03 1.19 -2.13
CA ASP A 12 11.32 0.42 -1.11
C ASP A 12 12.21 0.21 0.12
N ALA A 13 11.59 -0.04 1.27
CA ALA A 13 12.32 -0.32 2.49
C ALA A 13 13.05 -1.67 2.40
N HIS A 14 14.25 -1.76 2.99
CA HIS A 14 15.08 -2.98 2.95
C HIS A 14 14.41 -4.18 3.64
N ILE A 15 13.57 -3.93 4.65
CA ILE A 15 12.84 -4.96 5.39
C ILE A 15 11.37 -4.56 5.47
N LYS A 16 10.48 -5.48 5.08
CA LYS A 16 9.03 -5.33 5.19
C LYS A 16 8.49 -6.36 6.19
N ILE A 17 7.81 -5.87 7.21
CA ILE A 17 7.11 -6.73 8.18
C ILE A 17 5.63 -6.76 7.78
N SER A 18 5.12 -7.93 7.47
CA SER A 18 3.72 -8.17 7.09
C SER A 18 3.13 -9.33 7.90
N ALA A 19 1.82 -9.42 7.94
CA ALA A 19 1.17 -10.59 8.50
C ALA A 19 1.50 -11.83 7.67
N ARG A 20 1.63 -12.97 8.35
CA ARG A 20 1.83 -14.26 7.69
C ARG A 20 0.49 -14.74 7.13
N ASP A 21 0.50 -15.18 5.89
CA ASP A 21 -0.66 -15.85 5.30
C ASP A 21 -0.96 -17.14 6.07
N GLN A 22 -2.20 -17.34 6.43
CA GLN A 22 -2.65 -18.53 7.14
C GLN A 22 -3.24 -19.52 6.13
N VAL A 23 -2.54 -20.63 5.94
CA VAL A 23 -3.09 -21.75 5.16
C VAL A 23 -4.07 -22.49 6.03
N ILE A 24 -5.30 -22.64 5.55
CA ILE A 24 -6.34 -23.43 6.21
C ILE A 24 -6.25 -24.84 5.65
N ASP A 25 -5.95 -25.79 6.52
CA ASP A 25 -5.88 -27.21 6.23
C ASP A 25 -6.75 -28.02 7.20
N ARG A 26 -6.73 -29.35 7.06
CA ARG A 26 -7.54 -30.24 7.89
C ARG A 26 -7.20 -30.21 9.39
N GLU A 27 -6.01 -29.72 9.75
CA GLU A 27 -5.54 -29.65 11.15
C GLU A 27 -5.89 -28.28 11.78
N THR A 28 -6.12 -27.24 10.96
CA THR A 28 -6.29 -25.86 11.43
C THR A 28 -7.40 -25.66 12.46
N PHE A 29 -8.47 -26.44 12.36
CA PHE A 29 -9.60 -26.36 13.29
C PHE A 29 -9.84 -27.66 14.09
N ARG A 30 -8.87 -28.57 14.07
CA ARG A 30 -9.01 -29.89 14.72
C ARG A 30 -9.30 -29.77 16.21
N GLU A 31 -8.55 -28.95 16.92
CA GLU A 31 -8.72 -28.75 18.36
C GLU A 31 -10.02 -28.04 18.73
N VAL A 32 -10.57 -27.24 17.80
CA VAL A 32 -11.82 -26.52 18.03
C VAL A 32 -13.07 -27.42 17.88
N PHE A 33 -13.05 -28.34 16.89
CA PHE A 33 -14.23 -29.13 16.53
C PHE A 33 -14.14 -30.60 16.94
N PHE A 34 -12.95 -31.12 17.24
CA PHE A 34 -12.71 -32.56 17.48
C PHE A 34 -11.87 -32.81 18.73
N THR A 35 -12.33 -32.32 19.85
CA THR A 35 -11.64 -32.47 21.15
C THR A 35 -11.51 -33.94 21.60
N ASP A 36 -12.41 -34.85 21.15
CA ASP A 36 -12.44 -36.26 21.60
C ASP A 36 -12.00 -37.24 20.53
N GLY A 37 -11.34 -36.81 19.46
CA GLY A 37 -10.63 -37.69 18.53
C GLY A 37 -11.48 -38.59 17.60
N GLY A 38 -12.81 -38.51 17.65
CA GLY A 38 -13.71 -39.46 16.96
C GLY A 38 -14.26 -39.00 15.60
N LEU A 39 -14.31 -37.74 15.30
CA LEU A 39 -14.94 -37.22 14.08
C LEU A 39 -13.89 -36.91 13.00
N LYS A 40 -14.19 -37.36 11.78
CA LYS A 40 -13.41 -37.01 10.58
C LYS A 40 -14.18 -35.98 9.77
N TRP A 41 -13.46 -35.04 9.14
CA TRP A 41 -14.07 -34.13 8.17
C TRP A 41 -14.71 -34.92 7.02
N ALA A 42 -15.99 -34.66 6.73
CA ALA A 42 -16.63 -35.15 5.50
C ALA A 42 -16.00 -34.46 4.28
N VAL A 43 -15.76 -33.15 4.41
CA VAL A 43 -14.98 -32.35 3.46
C VAL A 43 -13.96 -31.55 4.28
N PRO A 44 -12.65 -31.83 4.15
CA PRO A 44 -11.65 -31.09 4.89
C PRO A 44 -11.66 -29.60 4.51
N PRO A 45 -11.51 -28.69 5.47
CA PRO A 45 -11.35 -27.29 5.15
C PRO A 45 -10.08 -27.09 4.35
N SER A 46 -10.15 -26.27 3.33
CA SER A 46 -9.01 -25.88 2.51
C SER A 46 -9.14 -24.42 2.12
N GLY A 47 -8.03 -23.73 2.04
CA GLY A 47 -7.98 -22.35 1.62
C GLY A 47 -6.76 -21.62 2.14
N LYS A 48 -6.69 -20.35 1.77
CA LYS A 48 -5.65 -19.43 2.23
C LYS A 48 -6.33 -18.15 2.68
N THR A 49 -6.07 -17.75 3.90
CA THR A 49 -6.52 -16.44 4.38
C THR A 49 -5.37 -15.47 4.20
N ASP A 50 -5.53 -14.54 3.25
CA ASP A 50 -4.60 -13.44 3.06
C ASP A 50 -4.85 -12.40 4.15
N SER A 51 -3.98 -12.36 5.15
CA SER A 51 -4.01 -11.31 6.15
C SER A 51 -3.28 -10.07 5.60
N THR A 52 -4.04 -9.09 5.17
CA THR A 52 -3.48 -7.82 4.68
C THR A 52 -3.07 -6.86 5.81
N LYS A 53 -3.45 -7.18 7.05
CA LYS A 53 -3.20 -6.33 8.22
C LYS A 53 -2.30 -7.01 9.23
N LEU A 54 -1.26 -6.31 9.66
CA LEU A 54 -0.43 -6.74 10.78
C LEU A 54 -1.21 -6.59 12.09
N ASN A 55 -1.51 -7.70 12.76
CA ASN A 55 -2.14 -7.69 14.07
C ASN A 55 -1.13 -7.20 15.13
N GLY A 56 -1.62 -6.39 16.08
CA GLY A 56 -0.77 -5.88 17.16
C GLY A 56 0.31 -4.90 16.69
N ALA A 57 0.04 -4.07 15.70
CA ALA A 57 0.99 -3.11 15.14
C ALA A 57 1.69 -2.24 16.21
N GLN A 58 1.00 -1.91 17.31
CA GLN A 58 1.59 -1.13 18.39
C GLN A 58 2.76 -1.84 19.10
N ILE A 59 2.66 -3.17 19.24
CA ILE A 59 3.75 -3.97 19.83
C ILE A 59 4.99 -3.91 18.92
N TRP A 60 4.79 -3.97 17.62
CA TRP A 60 5.85 -3.81 16.64
C TRP A 60 6.47 -2.42 16.69
N TYR A 61 5.66 -1.36 16.82
CA TYR A 61 6.18 0.00 16.95
C TYR A 61 7.05 0.16 18.18
N GLN A 62 6.62 -0.36 19.34
CA GLN A 62 7.42 -0.33 20.56
C GLN A 62 8.74 -1.08 20.40
N ARG A 63 8.72 -2.31 19.85
CA ARG A 63 9.91 -3.10 19.63
C ARG A 63 10.88 -2.44 18.66
N LEU A 64 10.39 -1.94 17.53
CA LEU A 64 11.23 -1.29 16.52
C LEU A 64 11.81 0.03 17.03
N SER A 65 11.07 0.80 17.83
CA SER A 65 11.58 2.05 18.41
C SER A 65 12.62 1.85 19.52
N GLN A 66 12.67 0.67 20.13
CA GLN A 66 13.60 0.33 21.21
C GLN A 66 14.85 -0.42 20.70
N ASP A 67 14.82 -0.96 19.49
CA ASP A 67 15.94 -1.71 18.94
C ASP A 67 17.00 -0.76 18.32
N PRO A 68 18.20 -0.69 18.89
CA PRO A 68 19.26 0.23 18.42
C PRO A 68 19.77 -0.09 17.00
N ARG A 69 19.43 -1.26 16.46
CA ARG A 69 19.79 -1.66 15.11
C ARG A 69 18.82 -1.11 14.06
N VAL A 70 17.65 -0.59 14.49
CA VAL A 70 16.63 -0.02 13.62
C VAL A 70 16.80 1.49 13.56
N GLU A 71 17.34 1.97 12.46
CA GLU A 71 17.57 3.40 12.22
C GLU A 71 16.27 4.17 11.99
N ALA A 72 15.37 3.60 11.20
CA ALA A 72 14.05 4.19 10.91
C ALA A 72 13.03 3.11 10.53
N PHE A 73 11.77 3.37 10.81
CA PHE A 73 10.65 2.53 10.36
C PHE A 73 9.40 3.39 10.12
N GLU A 74 8.52 2.87 9.29
CA GLU A 74 7.29 3.55 8.87
C GLU A 74 6.12 2.57 8.80
N PRO A 75 4.92 2.95 9.30
CA PRO A 75 3.69 2.26 8.97
C PRO A 75 3.34 2.51 7.51
N GLN A 76 2.99 1.47 6.79
CA GLN A 76 2.51 1.57 5.41
C GLN A 76 1.14 0.90 5.30
N LEU A 77 0.19 1.57 4.68
CA LEU A 77 -1.12 1.03 4.37
C LEU A 77 -1.32 1.05 2.86
N SER A 78 -1.46 -0.12 2.25
CA SER A 78 -1.79 -0.24 0.83
C SER A 78 -3.22 -0.74 0.67
N ARG A 79 -3.99 -0.08 -0.20
CA ARG A 79 -5.37 -0.43 -0.53
C ARG A 79 -5.57 -0.41 -2.03
N GLN A 80 -6.29 -1.41 -2.52
CA GLN A 80 -6.83 -1.36 -3.87
C GLN A 80 -8.00 -0.37 -3.91
N VAL A 81 -7.96 0.51 -4.89
CA VAL A 81 -8.94 1.57 -5.09
C VAL A 81 -9.22 1.73 -6.59
N ILE A 82 -10.29 2.46 -6.88
CA ILE A 82 -10.61 2.86 -8.25
C ILE A 82 -10.51 4.38 -8.34
N TYR A 83 -9.66 4.87 -9.22
CA TYR A 83 -9.55 6.29 -9.54
C TYR A 83 -10.56 6.67 -10.61
N VAL A 84 -11.32 7.73 -10.37
CA VAL A 84 -12.42 8.16 -11.25
C VAL A 84 -12.30 9.65 -11.57
N ARG A 85 -12.31 9.98 -12.85
CA ARG A 85 -12.42 11.37 -13.35
C ARG A 85 -13.41 11.43 -14.50
N GLY A 86 -14.60 11.97 -14.23
CA GLY A 86 -15.68 11.96 -15.19
C GLY A 86 -16.06 10.55 -15.63
N ARG A 87 -15.87 10.23 -16.91
CA ARG A 87 -16.12 8.88 -17.47
C ARG A 87 -14.92 7.94 -17.38
N PHE A 88 -13.75 8.45 -17.05
CA PHE A 88 -12.54 7.64 -16.97
C PHE A 88 -12.44 6.97 -15.60
N THR A 89 -12.20 5.66 -15.62
CA THR A 89 -12.11 4.81 -14.43
C THR A 89 -10.89 3.93 -14.58
N VAL A 90 -9.97 4.01 -13.63
CA VAL A 90 -8.72 3.23 -13.64
C VAL A 90 -8.53 2.57 -12.28
N PRO A 91 -8.43 1.23 -12.21
CA PRO A 91 -8.09 0.54 -10.98
C PRO A 91 -6.62 0.77 -10.64
N GLY A 92 -6.32 0.82 -9.34
CA GLY A 92 -4.95 0.98 -8.88
C GLY A 92 -4.80 0.77 -7.38
N ASN A 93 -3.62 1.06 -6.88
CA ASN A 93 -3.25 0.95 -5.48
C ASN A 93 -3.00 2.35 -4.90
N LEU A 94 -3.57 2.61 -3.74
CA LEU A 94 -3.30 3.79 -2.96
C LEU A 94 -2.46 3.41 -1.74
N ASN A 95 -1.26 3.95 -1.66
CA ASN A 95 -0.32 3.72 -0.56
C ASN A 95 -0.38 4.91 0.39
N GLY A 96 -0.86 4.65 1.60
CA GLY A 96 -0.80 5.59 2.70
C GLY A 96 0.59 5.56 3.33
N VAL A 97 1.23 6.70 3.41
CA VAL A 97 2.59 6.88 3.93
C VAL A 97 2.64 8.03 4.92
N VAL A 98 3.66 8.04 5.79
CA VAL A 98 4.00 9.21 6.60
C VAL A 98 5.12 9.97 5.90
N PRO A 99 4.85 11.08 5.18
CA PRO A 99 5.80 11.71 4.27
C PRO A 99 7.18 11.95 4.86
N THR A 100 7.25 12.45 6.09
CA THR A 100 8.52 12.73 6.78
C THR A 100 9.36 11.49 7.07
N LYS A 101 8.72 10.35 7.33
CA LYS A 101 9.39 9.07 7.57
C LYS A 101 9.75 8.38 6.25
N HIS A 102 8.83 8.44 5.31
CA HIS A 102 9.01 7.83 3.99
C HIS A 102 10.23 8.40 3.23
N LEU A 103 10.44 9.71 3.31
CA LEU A 103 11.62 10.37 2.75
C LEU A 103 12.95 9.94 3.38
N LYS A 104 12.93 9.48 4.65
CA LYS A 104 14.12 8.95 5.31
C LYS A 104 14.44 7.52 4.91
N LEU A 105 13.41 6.75 4.57
CA LEU A 105 13.53 5.31 4.27
C LEU A 105 13.74 5.04 2.79
N THR A 106 13.31 5.95 1.93
CA THR A 106 13.29 5.74 0.48
C THR A 106 13.85 6.95 -0.27
N ASN A 107 14.31 6.72 -1.48
CA ASN A 107 14.74 7.80 -2.38
C ASN A 107 13.61 8.29 -3.30
N ILE A 108 12.36 8.11 -2.91
CA ILE A 108 11.18 8.39 -3.76
C ILE A 108 11.13 9.85 -4.25
N GLU A 109 11.68 10.79 -3.46
CA GLU A 109 11.70 12.22 -3.83
C GLU A 109 12.41 12.45 -5.17
N LYS A 110 13.45 11.68 -5.48
CA LYS A 110 14.15 11.74 -6.77
C LYS A 110 13.27 11.32 -7.95
N SER A 111 12.23 10.56 -7.67
CA SER A 111 11.26 10.07 -8.67
C SER A 111 10.04 10.97 -8.79
N ILE A 112 9.88 11.95 -7.91
CA ILE A 112 8.79 12.93 -8.00
C ILE A 112 9.21 14.00 -9.02
N VAL A 113 8.50 14.07 -10.13
CA VAL A 113 8.80 15.01 -11.23
C VAL A 113 8.02 16.31 -11.12
N ASN A 114 6.97 16.32 -10.32
CA ASN A 114 6.16 17.51 -10.04
C ASN A 114 5.61 17.41 -8.62
N GLY A 115 5.65 18.52 -7.85
CA GLY A 115 5.27 18.53 -6.44
C GLY A 115 6.35 17.96 -5.53
N SER A 116 6.01 17.70 -4.28
CA SER A 116 6.85 17.06 -3.26
C SER A 116 6.01 16.10 -2.43
N LEU A 117 6.64 15.06 -1.87
CA LEU A 117 5.94 14.14 -0.95
C LEU A 117 5.37 14.89 0.26
N MET A 118 6.03 15.96 0.69
CA MET A 118 5.59 16.82 1.79
C MET A 118 4.28 17.58 1.48
N ASP A 119 3.91 17.72 0.20
CA ASP A 119 2.65 18.36 -0.18
C ASP A 119 1.42 17.56 0.29
N LEU A 120 1.58 16.25 0.52
CA LEU A 120 0.54 15.40 1.11
C LEU A 120 0.14 15.83 2.54
N ASN A 121 1.00 16.56 3.25
CA ASN A 121 0.74 17.05 4.62
C ASN A 121 0.10 18.44 4.69
N ARG A 122 -0.17 19.11 3.55
CA ARG A 122 -0.71 20.49 3.55
C ARG A 122 -2.17 20.58 4.00
N GLY A 123 -2.79 19.47 4.38
CA GLY A 123 -4.19 19.40 4.80
C GLY A 123 -5.15 19.09 3.66
N GLY A 124 -6.24 18.36 3.98
CA GLY A 124 -7.19 17.84 3.01
C GLY A 124 -6.75 16.51 2.38
N ALA A 125 -7.63 15.93 1.58
CA ALA A 125 -7.35 14.70 0.88
C ALA A 125 -6.51 14.97 -0.38
N MET A 126 -5.21 14.68 -0.29
CA MET A 126 -4.24 14.93 -1.36
C MET A 126 -3.61 13.63 -1.82
N VAL A 127 -3.26 13.57 -3.12
CA VAL A 127 -2.62 12.40 -3.72
C VAL A 127 -1.51 12.78 -4.68
N ILE A 128 -0.47 11.95 -4.72
CA ILE A 128 0.55 11.93 -5.77
C ILE A 128 0.30 10.68 -6.61
N LEU A 129 0.23 10.84 -7.91
CA LEU A 129 -0.10 9.75 -8.83
C LEU A 129 1.09 9.41 -9.73
N GLY A 130 1.16 8.15 -10.15
CA GLY A 130 2.05 7.74 -11.22
C GLY A 130 1.73 8.45 -12.53
N GLN A 131 2.76 8.80 -13.30
CA GLN A 131 2.61 9.51 -14.58
C GLN A 131 1.65 8.80 -15.54
N GLU A 132 1.75 7.48 -15.64
CA GLU A 132 0.90 6.70 -16.54
C GLU A 132 -0.56 6.64 -16.05
N LEU A 133 -0.80 6.57 -14.73
CA LEU A 133 -2.14 6.64 -14.15
C LEU A 133 -2.79 7.99 -14.45
N LEU A 134 -2.03 9.06 -14.28
CA LEU A 134 -2.48 10.42 -14.60
C LEU A 134 -2.88 10.55 -16.08
N ASN A 135 -2.05 10.00 -17.00
CA ASN A 135 -2.31 9.99 -18.43
C ASN A 135 -3.62 9.24 -18.76
N ARG A 136 -3.84 8.07 -18.17
CA ARG A 136 -5.05 7.26 -18.37
C ARG A 136 -6.32 7.95 -17.89
N LEU A 137 -6.22 8.70 -16.80
CA LEU A 137 -7.32 9.51 -16.28
C LEU A 137 -7.53 10.79 -17.10
N GLY A 138 -6.56 11.17 -17.93
CA GLY A 138 -6.54 12.46 -18.61
C GLY A 138 -6.50 13.63 -17.64
N ALA A 139 -6.00 13.42 -16.41
CA ALA A 139 -5.99 14.41 -15.32
C ALA A 139 -4.69 15.22 -15.31
N ARG A 140 -4.70 16.33 -14.57
CA ARG A 140 -3.53 17.20 -14.38
C ARG A 140 -3.32 17.49 -12.89
N VAL A 141 -2.09 17.85 -12.53
CA VAL A 141 -1.78 18.33 -11.18
C VAL A 141 -2.63 19.58 -10.89
N GLY A 142 -3.15 19.63 -9.67
CA GLY A 142 -4.08 20.67 -9.21
C GLY A 142 -5.56 20.33 -9.38
N GLU A 143 -5.90 19.35 -10.22
CA GLU A 143 -7.29 18.87 -10.38
C GLU A 143 -7.73 17.98 -9.24
N THR A 144 -9.04 17.94 -9.02
CA THR A 144 -9.69 17.02 -8.08
C THR A 144 -10.29 15.84 -8.83
N ILE A 145 -9.99 14.64 -8.38
CA ILE A 145 -10.56 13.38 -8.85
C ILE A 145 -11.26 12.67 -7.70
N HIS A 146 -11.90 11.55 -7.97
CA HIS A 146 -12.49 10.71 -6.93
C HIS A 146 -11.73 9.40 -6.79
N VAL A 147 -11.51 8.99 -5.55
CA VAL A 147 -11.04 7.66 -5.19
C VAL A 147 -12.22 6.88 -4.62
N VAL A 148 -12.48 5.72 -5.19
CA VAL A 148 -13.53 4.81 -4.74
C VAL A 148 -12.85 3.66 -3.99
N ALA A 149 -13.18 3.51 -2.72
CA ALA A 149 -12.69 2.42 -1.89
C ALA A 149 -13.47 1.12 -2.15
N SER A 150 -13.00 0.01 -1.59
CA SER A 150 -13.61 -1.32 -1.78
C SER A 150 -15.04 -1.44 -1.22
N ASP A 151 -15.43 -0.56 -0.31
CA ASP A 151 -16.79 -0.44 0.23
C ASP A 151 -17.73 0.42 -0.65
N GLY A 152 -17.24 0.92 -1.79
CA GLY A 152 -17.99 1.76 -2.71
C GLY A 152 -18.02 3.25 -2.33
N THR A 153 -17.42 3.65 -1.21
CA THR A 153 -17.38 5.06 -0.82
C THR A 153 -16.49 5.87 -1.76
N LYS A 154 -16.95 7.08 -2.11
CA LYS A 154 -16.24 8.01 -3.00
C LYS A 154 -15.65 9.14 -2.19
N HIS A 155 -14.36 9.36 -2.34
CA HIS A 155 -13.64 10.41 -1.67
C HIS A 155 -13.03 11.36 -2.71
N PRO A 156 -13.33 12.66 -2.69
CA PRO A 156 -12.67 13.63 -3.54
C PRO A 156 -11.23 13.83 -3.05
N VAL A 157 -10.27 13.77 -3.97
CA VAL A 157 -8.85 13.94 -3.67
C VAL A 157 -8.23 14.89 -4.68
N LYS A 158 -7.36 15.79 -4.21
CA LYS A 158 -6.63 16.71 -5.06
C LYS A 158 -5.29 16.13 -5.46
N ILE A 159 -4.98 16.19 -6.74
CA ILE A 159 -3.67 15.75 -7.27
C ILE A 159 -2.65 16.85 -7.00
N VAL A 160 -1.63 16.56 -6.20
CA VAL A 160 -0.59 17.53 -5.82
C VAL A 160 0.79 17.21 -6.39
N GLY A 161 0.95 16.03 -7.01
CA GLY A 161 2.24 15.67 -7.56
C GLY A 161 2.17 14.47 -8.51
N ILE A 162 3.30 14.23 -9.17
CA ILE A 162 3.50 13.14 -10.13
C ILE A 162 4.78 12.40 -9.77
N VAL A 163 4.69 11.07 -9.72
CA VAL A 163 5.83 10.19 -9.56
C VAL A 163 6.13 9.42 -10.85
N ARG A 164 7.42 9.31 -11.19
CA ARG A 164 7.92 8.57 -12.34
C ARG A 164 9.02 7.61 -11.89
N LEU A 165 8.73 6.31 -11.95
CA LEU A 165 9.64 5.24 -11.48
C LEU A 165 10.41 4.57 -12.63
N GLY A 166 10.13 4.94 -13.88
CA GLY A 166 10.72 4.32 -15.05
C GLY A 166 10.02 3.03 -15.52
N SER A 167 9.00 2.57 -14.78
CA SER A 167 8.16 1.42 -15.14
C SER A 167 6.72 1.86 -15.36
N ARG A 168 6.27 1.92 -16.60
CA ARG A 168 4.89 2.29 -16.95
C ARG A 168 3.85 1.39 -16.28
N MET A 169 4.16 0.11 -16.08
CA MET A 169 3.24 -0.84 -15.46
C MET A 169 2.97 -0.46 -14.00
N ILE A 170 4.01 -0.12 -13.24
CA ILE A 170 3.89 0.31 -11.85
C ILE A 170 3.20 1.68 -11.79
N GLU A 171 3.65 2.63 -12.61
CA GLU A 171 3.10 3.99 -12.66
C GLU A 171 1.61 4.02 -13.06
N ALA A 172 1.13 3.01 -13.79
CA ALA A 172 -0.26 2.91 -14.22
C ALA A 172 -1.26 2.64 -13.09
N THR A 173 -0.78 2.20 -11.93
CA THR A 173 -1.63 1.81 -10.81
C THR A 173 -1.25 2.49 -9.49
N LEU A 174 -0.15 3.23 -9.45
CA LEU A 174 0.44 3.74 -8.23
C LEU A 174 -0.13 5.09 -7.82
N GLY A 175 -0.53 5.21 -6.56
CA GLY A 175 -0.84 6.46 -5.90
C GLY A 175 -0.32 6.49 -4.47
N PHE A 176 0.03 7.69 -3.98
CA PHE A 176 0.42 7.97 -2.61
C PHE A 176 -0.54 8.96 -1.96
N ALA A 177 -0.85 8.74 -0.68
CA ALA A 177 -1.60 9.64 0.17
C ALA A 177 -0.94 9.72 1.55
N SER A 178 -1.24 10.75 2.34
CA SER A 178 -0.86 10.80 3.77
C SER A 178 -1.73 9.82 4.58
N LEU A 179 -1.13 9.15 5.57
CA LEU A 179 -1.81 8.36 6.60
C LEU A 179 -2.44 9.26 7.65
#